data_b789410620d173c7fe5b3435d05e14a9
#
_entry.id   b789410620d173c7fe5b3435d05e14a9
#
_cell.length_a   1.000
_cell.length_b   1.000
_cell.length_c   1.000
_cell.angle_alpha   90.00
_cell.angle_beta   90.00
_cell.angle_gamma   90.00
#
_symmetry.space_group_name_H-M   'P 1'
#
loop_
_entity.id
_entity.type
_entity.pdbx_description
1 polymer ?
#
loop_
_entity_poly.entity_id
_entity_poly.type
_entity_poly.pdbx_seq_one_letter_code
_entity_poly.pdbx_strand_id
1 'polypeptide(L)'
;MSTTALADVEYVVHSLAQTAVEKEKEFGDLDAVVGDGDLGYSLARGFEKVLADWDSLKRDDAATFLQQIALAISSRIGGTSGPLWGTAFLRASAAAKGADTIDGAAVVAMLRGATDGIKARGNSDLGDKTLLDALIPGTDELERRLAAGASPEECRTAFAAKVRECADATSTMEAKRGRASYSGERSIGSPDAGAVAVAVIIERIVADWP
;
A
#
# COMPACT_ATOMS: atom_id res chain seq x y z
N MET A 1 -9.68 24.75 -6.06
CA MET A 1 -8.68 25.17 -5.06
C MET A 1 -7.47 24.28 -5.26
N SER A 2 -6.28 24.84 -5.46
CA SER A 2 -5.06 24.03 -5.56
C SER A 2 -4.76 23.52 -4.17
N THR A 3 -5.08 22.25 -3.91
CA THR A 3 -4.59 21.53 -2.74
C THR A 3 -3.06 21.55 -2.82
N THR A 4 -2.42 21.84 -1.71
CA THR A 4 -0.95 21.76 -1.69
C THR A 4 -0.57 20.28 -1.83
N ALA A 5 0.52 20.00 -2.52
CA ALA A 5 1.03 18.62 -2.70
C ALA A 5 1.07 17.80 -1.40
N LEU A 6 1.30 18.46 -0.28
CA LEU A 6 1.30 17.83 1.05
C LEU A 6 -0.11 17.42 1.49
N ALA A 7 -1.15 18.23 1.23
CA ALA A 7 -2.52 17.93 1.69
C ALA A 7 -3.07 16.63 1.06
N ASP A 8 -2.77 16.37 -0.21
CA ASP A 8 -3.18 15.13 -0.88
C ASP A 8 -2.45 13.91 -0.27
N VAL A 9 -1.15 14.05 0.04
CA VAL A 9 -0.38 12.99 0.69
C VAL A 9 -0.88 12.75 2.12
N GLU A 10 -1.20 13.81 2.88
CA GLU A 10 -1.80 13.69 4.22
C GLU A 10 -3.15 12.97 4.14
N TYR A 11 -4.01 13.33 3.19
CA TYR A 11 -5.29 12.64 2.98
C TYR A 11 -5.10 11.15 2.73
N VAL A 12 -4.21 10.79 1.78
CA VAL A 12 -3.93 9.38 1.44
C VAL A 12 -3.44 8.60 2.66
N VAL A 13 -2.46 9.15 3.39
CA VAL A 13 -1.90 8.47 4.58
C VAL A 13 -2.92 8.35 5.69
N HIS A 14 -3.74 9.39 5.93
CA HIS A 14 -4.78 9.37 6.95
C HIS A 14 -5.87 8.33 6.63
N SER A 15 -6.39 8.34 5.41
CA SER A 15 -7.38 7.37 4.94
C SER A 15 -6.84 5.93 5.02
N LEU A 16 -5.58 5.71 4.60
CA LEU A 16 -4.92 4.42 4.72
C LEU A 16 -4.83 3.98 6.18
N ALA A 17 -4.38 4.87 7.07
CA ALA A 17 -4.22 4.55 8.50
C ALA A 17 -5.56 4.21 9.15
N GLN A 18 -6.60 4.98 8.89
CA GLN A 18 -7.95 4.70 9.38
C GLN A 18 -8.47 3.35 8.86
N THR A 19 -8.33 3.09 7.56
CA THR A 19 -8.78 1.83 6.94
C THR A 19 -8.05 0.63 7.54
N ALA A 20 -6.74 0.71 7.75
CA ALA A 20 -5.97 -0.37 8.35
C ALA A 20 -6.42 -0.70 9.78
N VAL A 21 -6.79 0.30 10.58
CA VAL A 21 -7.30 0.12 11.94
C VAL A 21 -8.75 -0.41 11.92
N GLU A 22 -9.62 0.19 11.11
CA GLU A 22 -11.03 -0.22 11.03
C GLU A 22 -11.20 -1.65 10.50
N LYS A 23 -10.31 -2.08 9.61
CA LYS A 23 -10.33 -3.40 8.94
C LYS A 23 -9.43 -4.45 9.59
N GLU A 24 -8.93 -4.20 10.81
CA GLU A 24 -8.05 -5.13 11.54
C GLU A 24 -8.58 -6.57 11.50
N LYS A 25 -9.84 -6.74 11.91
CA LYS A 25 -10.45 -8.09 11.96
C LYS A 25 -10.58 -8.71 10.57
N GLU A 26 -11.03 -7.95 9.58
CA GLU A 26 -11.25 -8.44 8.22
C GLU A 26 -9.92 -8.91 7.58
N PHE A 27 -8.85 -8.14 7.74
CA PHE A 27 -7.54 -8.50 7.23
C PHE A 27 -6.91 -9.69 7.99
N GLY A 28 -7.19 -9.80 9.28
CA GLY A 28 -6.79 -10.96 10.08
C GLY A 28 -7.52 -12.23 9.65
N ASP A 29 -8.83 -12.16 9.45
CA ASP A 29 -9.65 -13.29 8.99
C ASP A 29 -9.20 -13.78 7.59
N LEU A 30 -8.87 -12.85 6.68
CA LEU A 30 -8.33 -13.19 5.36
C LEU A 30 -6.98 -13.92 5.45
N ASP A 31 -6.09 -13.41 6.28
CA ASP A 31 -4.76 -14.01 6.47
C ASP A 31 -4.84 -15.38 7.17
N ALA A 32 -5.78 -15.56 8.09
CA ALA A 32 -5.97 -16.81 8.80
C ALA A 32 -6.37 -18.00 7.91
N VAL A 33 -6.81 -17.75 6.66
CA VAL A 33 -7.19 -18.82 5.72
C VAL A 33 -5.99 -19.68 5.34
N VAL A 34 -4.82 -19.07 5.11
CA VAL A 34 -3.59 -19.76 4.68
C VAL A 34 -2.32 -19.26 5.37
N GLY A 35 -2.41 -18.16 6.10
CA GLY A 35 -1.34 -17.55 6.90
C GLY A 35 -1.48 -17.88 8.40
N ASP A 36 -1.01 -16.98 9.24
CA ASP A 36 -1.09 -17.08 10.71
C ASP A 36 -2.09 -16.08 11.34
N GLY A 37 -2.81 -15.30 10.51
CA GLY A 37 -3.88 -14.41 10.93
C GLY A 37 -3.39 -13.10 11.56
N ASP A 38 -2.10 -12.79 11.49
CA ASP A 38 -1.52 -11.63 12.18
C ASP A 38 -1.47 -10.35 11.33
N LEU A 39 -1.78 -10.42 10.03
CA LEU A 39 -1.68 -9.28 9.13
C LEU A 39 -2.49 -8.07 9.61
N GLY A 40 -3.77 -8.31 9.94
CA GLY A 40 -4.67 -7.23 10.38
C GLY A 40 -4.17 -6.57 11.65
N TYR A 41 -3.83 -7.36 12.66
CA TYR A 41 -3.27 -6.87 13.91
C TYR A 41 -1.98 -6.08 13.68
N SER A 42 -1.07 -6.64 12.89
CA SER A 42 0.22 -6.00 12.59
C SER A 42 0.04 -4.63 11.93
N LEU A 43 -0.81 -4.54 10.90
CA LEU A 43 -1.10 -3.27 10.22
C LEU A 43 -1.75 -2.28 11.19
N ALA A 44 -2.79 -2.69 11.91
CA ALA A 44 -3.49 -1.82 12.85
C ALA A 44 -2.54 -1.21 13.89
N ARG A 45 -1.65 -2.00 14.51
CA ARG A 45 -0.68 -1.48 15.52
C ARG A 45 0.26 -0.43 14.93
N GLY A 46 0.70 -0.61 13.68
CA GLY A 46 1.54 0.38 13.00
C GLY A 46 0.81 1.68 12.72
N PHE A 47 -0.39 1.59 12.19
CA PHE A 47 -1.17 2.76 11.80
C PHE A 47 -1.87 3.46 12.96
N GLU A 48 -2.21 2.76 14.06
CA GLU A 48 -2.59 3.40 15.32
C GLU A 48 -1.50 4.35 15.83
N LYS A 49 -0.23 3.95 15.71
CA LYS A 49 0.88 4.83 16.08
C LYS A 49 0.94 6.07 15.19
N VAL A 50 0.72 5.91 13.89
CA VAL A 50 0.65 7.05 12.95
C VAL A 50 -0.47 8.00 13.34
N LEU A 51 -1.68 7.49 13.63
CA LEU A 51 -2.83 8.29 14.04
C LEU A 51 -2.61 8.97 15.41
N ALA A 52 -2.00 8.26 16.36
CA ALA A 52 -1.70 8.83 17.68
C ALA A 52 -0.69 9.97 17.64
N ASP A 53 0.27 9.91 16.73
CA ASP A 53 1.30 10.93 16.55
C ASP A 53 0.90 12.01 15.53
N TRP A 54 -0.29 11.94 14.93
CA TRP A 54 -0.70 12.71 13.76
C TRP A 54 -0.40 14.20 13.85
N ASP A 55 -0.76 14.84 14.97
CA ASP A 55 -0.58 16.27 15.17
C ASP A 55 0.88 16.69 15.39
N SER A 56 1.73 15.74 15.77
CA SER A 56 3.16 15.97 16.03
C SER A 56 4.06 15.71 14.81
N LEU A 57 3.50 15.10 13.76
CA LEU A 57 4.26 14.81 12.55
C LEU A 57 4.67 16.11 11.84
N LYS A 58 5.94 16.21 11.45
CA LYS A 58 6.45 17.36 10.69
C LYS A 58 5.86 17.38 9.29
N ARG A 59 5.48 18.57 8.85
CA ARG A 59 4.83 18.86 7.58
C ARG A 59 5.62 19.88 6.76
N ASP A 60 6.95 19.79 6.82
CA ASP A 60 7.82 20.69 6.07
C ASP A 60 7.67 20.46 4.56
N ASP A 61 7.59 19.20 4.16
CA ASP A 61 7.31 18.74 2.80
C ASP A 61 6.79 17.28 2.82
N ALA A 62 6.31 16.80 1.67
CA ALA A 62 5.78 15.43 1.53
C ALA A 62 6.84 14.35 1.83
N ALA A 63 8.09 14.57 1.47
CA ALA A 63 9.17 13.62 1.72
C ALA A 63 9.45 13.48 3.21
N THR A 64 9.56 14.60 3.93
CA THR A 64 9.75 14.62 5.39
C THR A 64 8.58 13.94 6.11
N PHE A 65 7.35 14.24 5.69
CA PHE A 65 6.15 13.64 6.26
C PHE A 65 6.16 12.11 6.07
N LEU A 66 6.35 11.62 4.84
CA LEU A 66 6.40 10.18 4.54
C LEU A 66 7.55 9.45 5.24
N GLN A 67 8.68 10.12 5.45
CA GLN A 67 9.79 9.55 6.21
C GLN A 67 9.41 9.28 7.67
N GLN A 68 8.68 10.20 8.30
CA GLN A 68 8.20 10.00 9.67
C GLN A 68 7.18 8.86 9.76
N ILE A 69 6.28 8.75 8.76
CA ILE A 69 5.36 7.61 8.65
C ILE A 69 6.14 6.29 8.58
N ALA A 70 7.17 6.22 7.74
CA ALA A 70 8.03 5.04 7.64
C ALA A 70 8.65 4.64 8.98
N LEU A 71 9.14 5.62 9.75
CA LEU A 71 9.74 5.41 11.08
C LEU A 71 8.69 4.95 12.10
N ALA A 72 7.51 5.58 12.13
CA ALA A 72 6.42 5.22 13.04
C ALA A 72 5.98 3.77 12.81
N ILE A 73 5.74 3.38 11.57
CA ILE A 73 5.35 2.02 11.18
C ILE A 73 6.43 1.01 11.56
N SER A 74 7.69 1.26 11.16
CA SER A 74 8.81 0.34 11.42
C SER A 74 9.06 0.10 12.91
N SER A 75 8.67 1.03 13.77
CA SER A 75 8.85 0.93 15.23
C SER A 75 7.77 0.06 15.91
N ARG A 76 6.66 -0.24 15.25
CA ARG A 76 5.47 -0.85 15.86
C ARG A 76 5.02 -2.14 15.19
N ILE A 77 5.21 -2.27 13.89
CA ILE A 77 4.87 -3.51 13.18
C ILE A 77 6.02 -4.51 13.33
N GLY A 78 5.73 -5.62 13.95
CA GLY A 78 6.67 -6.75 14.07
C GLY A 78 6.74 -7.61 12.81
N GLY A 79 7.52 -8.68 12.87
CA GLY A 79 7.62 -9.68 11.79
C GLY A 79 8.18 -9.11 10.48
N THR A 80 7.70 -9.63 9.36
CA THR A 80 8.09 -9.20 8.00
C THR A 80 7.32 -7.97 7.52
N SER A 81 6.10 -7.76 7.99
CA SER A 81 5.23 -6.67 7.52
C SER A 81 5.80 -5.29 7.85
N GLY A 82 6.33 -5.08 9.07
CA GLY A 82 6.91 -3.79 9.46
C GLY A 82 8.03 -3.31 8.55
N PRO A 83 9.08 -4.12 8.33
CA PRO A 83 10.14 -3.79 7.39
C PRO A 83 9.67 -3.56 5.95
N LEU A 84 8.62 -4.27 5.48
CA LEU A 84 8.09 -4.08 4.12
C LEU A 84 7.35 -2.75 3.99
N TRP A 85 6.38 -2.48 4.87
CA TRP A 85 5.62 -1.23 4.85
C TRP A 85 6.49 -0.01 5.14
N GLY A 86 7.39 -0.11 6.13
CA GLY A 86 8.35 0.95 6.43
C GLY A 86 9.26 1.26 5.24
N THR A 87 9.73 0.22 4.53
CA THR A 87 10.55 0.41 3.32
C THR A 87 9.73 1.05 2.19
N ALA A 88 8.47 0.66 2.01
CA ALA A 88 7.59 1.25 1.01
C ALA A 88 7.46 2.77 1.21
N PHE A 89 7.12 3.21 2.43
CA PHE A 89 7.01 4.64 2.75
C PHE A 89 8.34 5.38 2.64
N LEU A 90 9.46 4.75 3.06
CA LEU A 90 10.78 5.35 2.95
C LEU A 90 11.19 5.57 1.47
N ARG A 91 10.88 4.62 0.60
CA ARG A 91 11.16 4.73 -0.84
C ARG A 91 10.24 5.74 -1.53
N ALA A 92 8.96 5.77 -1.16
CA ALA A 92 8.03 6.82 -1.61
C ALA A 92 8.51 8.22 -1.17
N SER A 93 8.97 8.38 0.09
CA SER A 93 9.60 9.60 0.59
C SER A 93 10.80 10.02 -0.27
N ALA A 94 11.68 9.08 -0.60
CA ALA A 94 12.86 9.38 -1.43
C ALA A 94 12.46 9.85 -2.84
N ALA A 95 11.41 9.28 -3.42
CA ALA A 95 10.90 9.69 -4.73
C ALA A 95 10.20 11.06 -4.70
N ALA A 96 9.60 11.44 -3.56
CA ALA A 96 8.97 12.75 -3.37
C ALA A 96 9.97 13.87 -3.04
N LYS A 97 11.25 13.56 -2.81
CA LYS A 97 12.24 14.53 -2.37
C LYS A 97 12.51 15.60 -3.41
N GLY A 98 12.33 16.87 -3.01
CA GLY A 98 12.57 18.02 -3.88
C GLY A 98 11.45 18.26 -4.90
N ALA A 99 10.32 17.57 -4.80
CA ALA A 99 9.16 17.85 -5.63
C ALA A 99 8.37 19.03 -5.04
N ASP A 100 8.22 20.09 -5.82
CA ASP A 100 7.38 21.24 -5.44
C ASP A 100 5.88 20.92 -5.53
N THR A 101 5.53 19.93 -6.37
CA THR A 101 4.16 19.42 -6.57
C THR A 101 4.19 17.90 -6.63
N ILE A 102 3.13 17.26 -6.13
CA ILE A 102 2.90 15.81 -6.31
C ILE A 102 1.86 15.64 -7.42
N ASP A 103 2.33 15.65 -8.65
CA ASP A 103 1.51 15.36 -9.83
C ASP A 103 1.41 13.84 -10.08
N GLY A 104 0.68 13.45 -11.13
CA GLY A 104 0.52 12.04 -11.47
C GLY A 104 1.84 11.30 -11.74
N ALA A 105 2.82 11.96 -12.34
CA ALA A 105 4.14 11.36 -12.59
C ALA A 105 4.91 11.15 -11.28
N ALA A 106 4.84 12.09 -10.35
CA ALA A 106 5.42 11.96 -9.02
C ALA A 106 4.75 10.81 -8.23
N VAL A 107 3.41 10.66 -8.32
CA VAL A 107 2.69 9.53 -7.69
C VAL A 107 3.18 8.20 -8.26
N VAL A 108 3.30 8.07 -9.58
CA VAL A 108 3.85 6.85 -10.21
C VAL A 108 5.26 6.57 -9.71
N ALA A 109 6.13 7.58 -9.67
CA ALA A 109 7.50 7.42 -9.16
C ALA A 109 7.54 6.96 -7.70
N MET A 110 6.65 7.49 -6.85
CA MET A 110 6.51 7.08 -5.45
C MET A 110 6.04 5.62 -5.33
N LEU A 111 5.05 5.20 -6.11
CA LEU A 111 4.56 3.83 -6.15
C LEU A 111 5.61 2.86 -6.69
N ARG A 112 6.35 3.23 -7.76
CA ARG A 112 7.48 2.43 -8.27
C ARG A 112 8.57 2.27 -7.20
N GLY A 113 8.97 3.37 -6.57
CA GLY A 113 9.93 3.33 -5.48
C GLY A 113 9.49 2.41 -4.34
N ALA A 114 8.23 2.50 -3.94
CA ALA A 114 7.65 1.63 -2.90
C ALA A 114 7.67 0.15 -3.31
N THR A 115 7.21 -0.18 -4.51
CA THR A 115 7.19 -1.57 -5.02
C THR A 115 8.59 -2.15 -5.17
N ASP A 116 9.55 -1.40 -5.69
CA ASP A 116 10.96 -1.82 -5.77
C ASP A 116 11.57 -2.05 -4.39
N GLY A 117 11.23 -1.19 -3.43
CA GLY A 117 11.65 -1.36 -2.05
C GLY A 117 11.09 -2.63 -1.41
N ILE A 118 9.81 -2.92 -1.64
CA ILE A 118 9.15 -4.15 -1.16
C ILE A 118 9.76 -5.38 -1.82
N LYS A 119 9.98 -5.36 -3.15
CA LYS A 119 10.65 -6.44 -3.90
C LYS A 119 12.00 -6.77 -3.29
N ALA A 120 12.85 -5.75 -3.14
CA ALA A 120 14.19 -5.92 -2.61
C ALA A 120 14.19 -6.41 -1.15
N ARG A 121 13.30 -5.87 -0.31
CA ARG A 121 13.24 -6.20 1.13
C ARG A 121 12.63 -7.57 1.39
N GLY A 122 11.59 -7.92 0.63
CA GLY A 122 10.86 -9.18 0.76
C GLY A 122 11.44 -10.33 -0.07
N ASN A 123 12.44 -10.05 -0.91
CA ASN A 123 12.93 -10.99 -1.91
C ASN A 123 11.77 -11.63 -2.70
N SER A 124 10.83 -10.78 -3.15
CA SER A 124 9.59 -11.18 -3.82
C SER A 124 9.43 -10.47 -5.13
N ASP A 125 8.66 -11.04 -6.05
CA ASP A 125 8.36 -10.47 -7.35
C ASP A 125 6.92 -10.80 -7.77
N LEU A 126 6.51 -10.30 -8.96
CA LEU A 126 5.27 -10.72 -9.59
C LEU A 126 5.20 -12.25 -9.74
N GLY A 127 4.04 -12.83 -9.45
CA GLY A 127 3.81 -14.27 -9.48
C GLY A 127 4.19 -15.00 -8.20
N ASP A 128 4.60 -14.29 -7.15
CA ASP A 128 4.90 -14.86 -5.83
C ASP A 128 3.69 -14.91 -4.90
N LYS A 129 2.54 -14.38 -5.34
CA LYS A 129 1.30 -14.24 -4.59
C LYS A 129 1.51 -13.37 -3.35
N THR A 130 1.68 -12.09 -3.58
CA THR A 130 1.90 -11.04 -2.57
C THR A 130 1.14 -9.77 -2.94
N LEU A 131 1.17 -8.76 -2.08
CA LEU A 131 0.63 -7.43 -2.39
C LEU A 131 1.22 -6.82 -3.68
N LEU A 132 2.41 -7.26 -4.12
CA LEU A 132 3.03 -6.79 -5.36
C LEU A 132 2.24 -7.22 -6.60
N ASP A 133 1.58 -8.38 -6.55
CA ASP A 133 0.77 -8.90 -7.66
C ASP A 133 -0.47 -8.02 -7.94
N ALA A 134 -0.87 -7.20 -6.98
CA ALA A 134 -1.92 -6.19 -7.15
C ALA A 134 -1.35 -4.80 -7.44
N LEU A 135 -0.34 -4.38 -6.68
CA LEU A 135 0.16 -3.01 -6.69
C LEU A 135 0.97 -2.67 -7.95
N ILE A 136 1.78 -3.60 -8.46
CA ILE A 136 2.57 -3.37 -9.68
C ILE A 136 1.66 -3.20 -10.91
N PRO A 137 0.74 -4.14 -11.23
CA PRO A 137 -0.16 -3.95 -12.38
C PRO A 137 -1.10 -2.75 -12.23
N GLY A 138 -1.51 -2.43 -11.00
CA GLY A 138 -2.25 -1.19 -10.73
C GLY A 138 -1.44 0.04 -11.10
N THR A 139 -0.17 0.09 -10.68
CA THR A 139 0.74 1.21 -11.02
C THR A 139 0.97 1.31 -12.53
N ASP A 140 1.10 0.17 -13.23
CA ASP A 140 1.21 0.13 -14.70
C ASP A 140 -0.04 0.75 -15.36
N GLU A 141 -1.23 0.43 -14.86
CA GLU A 141 -2.49 0.98 -15.38
C GLU A 141 -2.58 2.48 -15.11
N LEU A 142 -2.20 2.94 -13.92
CA LEU A 142 -2.16 4.37 -13.59
C LEU A 142 -1.24 5.12 -14.57
N GLU A 143 -0.02 4.64 -14.77
CA GLU A 143 0.96 5.24 -15.68
C GLU A 143 0.42 5.27 -17.13
N ARG A 144 -0.19 4.18 -17.57
CA ARG A 144 -0.81 4.08 -18.91
C ARG A 144 -1.96 5.11 -19.08
N ARG A 145 -2.80 5.30 -18.08
CA ARG A 145 -3.90 6.28 -18.12
C ARG A 145 -3.38 7.70 -18.16
N LEU A 146 -2.38 8.02 -17.35
CA LEU A 146 -1.73 9.33 -17.37
C LEU A 146 -1.10 9.62 -18.73
N ALA A 147 -0.39 8.66 -19.31
CA ALA A 147 0.20 8.82 -20.64
C ALA A 147 -0.86 9.00 -21.76
N ALA A 148 -2.06 8.46 -21.58
CA ALA A 148 -3.19 8.66 -22.49
C ALA A 148 -3.93 9.98 -22.28
N GLY A 149 -3.53 10.81 -21.29
CA GLY A 149 -4.16 12.10 -21.00
C GLY A 149 -5.51 11.98 -20.29
N ALA A 150 -5.77 10.87 -19.61
CA ALA A 150 -6.99 10.69 -18.83
C ALA A 150 -7.06 11.70 -17.65
N SER A 151 -8.26 12.04 -17.24
CA SER A 151 -8.47 12.92 -16.09
C SER A 151 -7.95 12.30 -14.79
N PRO A 152 -7.64 13.09 -13.76
CA PRO A 152 -7.23 12.57 -12.46
C PRO A 152 -8.23 11.59 -11.84
N GLU A 153 -9.53 11.84 -12.01
CA GLU A 153 -10.59 10.93 -11.52
C GLU A 153 -10.58 9.59 -12.27
N GLU A 154 -10.50 9.62 -13.60
CA GLU A 154 -10.39 8.40 -14.42
C GLU A 154 -9.14 7.60 -14.07
N CYS A 155 -8.01 8.28 -13.82
CA CYS A 155 -6.77 7.65 -13.40
C CYS A 155 -6.92 6.94 -12.05
N ARG A 156 -7.49 7.60 -11.05
CA ARG A 156 -7.71 7.01 -9.71
C ARG A 156 -8.67 5.82 -9.77
N THR A 157 -9.78 5.97 -10.48
CA THR A 157 -10.78 4.90 -10.64
C THR A 157 -10.20 3.68 -11.34
N ALA A 158 -9.45 3.87 -12.44
CA ALA A 158 -8.81 2.79 -13.16
C ALA A 158 -7.73 2.09 -12.33
N PHE A 159 -6.95 2.85 -11.57
CA PHE A 159 -5.95 2.33 -10.64
C PHE A 159 -6.59 1.40 -9.59
N ALA A 160 -7.62 1.87 -8.89
CA ALA A 160 -8.32 1.09 -7.87
C ALA A 160 -8.94 -0.19 -8.46
N ALA A 161 -9.63 -0.07 -9.60
CA ALA A 161 -10.24 -1.21 -10.28
C ALA A 161 -9.19 -2.26 -10.69
N LYS A 162 -8.03 -1.82 -11.22
CA LYS A 162 -6.96 -2.74 -11.62
C LYS A 162 -6.30 -3.41 -10.43
N VAL A 163 -6.07 -2.69 -9.33
CA VAL A 163 -5.53 -3.27 -8.10
C VAL A 163 -6.49 -4.34 -7.55
N ARG A 164 -7.81 -4.08 -7.52
CA ARG A 164 -8.82 -5.05 -7.08
C ARG A 164 -8.84 -6.28 -7.97
N GLU A 165 -8.94 -6.11 -9.28
CA GLU A 165 -8.90 -7.21 -10.24
C GLU A 165 -7.70 -8.14 -10.00
N CYS A 166 -6.53 -7.55 -9.85
CA CYS A 166 -5.29 -8.31 -9.66
C CYS A 166 -5.19 -8.93 -8.26
N ALA A 167 -5.71 -8.27 -7.22
CA ALA A 167 -5.78 -8.84 -5.88
C ALA A 167 -6.65 -10.10 -5.87
N ASP A 168 -7.83 -10.06 -6.49
CA ASP A 168 -8.74 -11.20 -6.57
C ASP A 168 -8.14 -12.34 -7.41
N ALA A 169 -7.40 -12.01 -8.48
CA ALA A 169 -6.73 -12.98 -9.35
C ALA A 169 -5.62 -13.77 -8.60
N THR A 170 -5.06 -13.25 -7.50
CA THR A 170 -4.10 -13.99 -6.68
C THR A 170 -4.68 -15.28 -6.10
N SER A 171 -6.01 -15.45 -6.07
CA SER A 171 -6.68 -16.67 -5.63
C SER A 171 -6.30 -17.91 -6.45
N THR A 172 -5.87 -17.74 -7.69
CA THR A 172 -5.44 -18.84 -8.58
C THR A 172 -3.95 -19.17 -8.45
N MET A 173 -3.19 -18.39 -7.66
CA MET A 173 -1.76 -18.55 -7.50
C MET A 173 -1.43 -19.43 -6.29
N GLU A 174 -0.29 -20.12 -6.35
CA GLU A 174 0.36 -20.73 -5.19
C GLU A 174 1.27 -19.69 -4.51
N ALA A 175 1.20 -19.58 -3.17
CA ALA A 175 2.02 -18.65 -2.42
C ALA A 175 3.48 -19.12 -2.35
N LYS A 176 4.41 -18.22 -2.70
CA LYS A 176 5.86 -18.48 -2.67
C LYS A 176 6.57 -17.67 -1.60
N ARG A 177 5.86 -16.79 -0.90
CA ARG A 177 6.41 -15.90 0.13
C ARG A 177 5.50 -15.84 1.36
N GLY A 178 6.09 -15.36 2.46
CA GLY A 178 5.37 -15.20 3.71
C GLY A 178 4.92 -16.52 4.35
N ARG A 179 4.01 -16.41 5.32
CA ARG A 179 3.47 -17.57 6.05
C ARG A 179 2.65 -18.49 5.15
N ALA A 180 1.91 -17.91 4.21
CA ALA A 180 1.08 -18.66 3.26
C ALA A 180 1.89 -19.67 2.42
N SER A 181 3.19 -19.41 2.17
CA SER A 181 4.05 -20.32 1.40
C SER A 181 4.26 -21.68 2.06
N TYR A 182 4.13 -21.78 3.38
CA TYR A 182 4.20 -23.06 4.09
C TYR A 182 2.97 -23.96 3.81
N SER A 183 1.91 -23.38 3.28
CA SER A 183 0.70 -24.12 2.90
C SER A 183 0.81 -24.77 1.52
N GLY A 184 1.79 -24.35 0.67
CA GLY A 184 1.99 -24.87 -0.68
C GLY A 184 0.70 -24.74 -1.53
N GLU A 185 0.33 -25.80 -2.25
CA GLU A 185 -0.88 -25.86 -3.09
C GLU A 185 -2.18 -25.54 -2.31
N ARG A 186 -2.23 -25.74 -1.00
CA ARG A 186 -3.40 -25.36 -0.18
C ARG A 186 -3.63 -23.86 -0.11
N SER A 187 -2.65 -23.07 -0.52
CA SER A 187 -2.81 -21.62 -0.65
C SER A 187 -3.61 -21.22 -1.90
N ILE A 188 -3.84 -22.15 -2.85
CA ILE A 188 -4.68 -21.92 -4.02
C ILE A 188 -6.15 -21.97 -3.58
N GLY A 189 -6.98 -21.07 -4.15
CA GLY A 189 -8.42 -20.97 -3.86
C GLY A 189 -8.80 -19.81 -2.95
N SER A 190 -7.82 -19.16 -2.28
CA SER A 190 -8.03 -17.93 -1.53
C SER A 190 -7.11 -16.83 -2.07
N PRO A 191 -7.53 -15.55 -2.11
CA PRO A 191 -6.64 -14.46 -2.53
C PRO A 191 -5.56 -14.20 -1.48
N ASP A 192 -4.48 -13.50 -1.90
CA ASP A 192 -3.46 -13.02 -0.97
C ASP A 192 -4.04 -11.92 -0.05
N ALA A 193 -3.90 -12.10 1.26
CA ALA A 193 -4.44 -11.17 2.23
C ALA A 193 -3.82 -9.77 2.11
N GLY A 194 -2.53 -9.68 1.81
CA GLY A 194 -1.82 -8.41 1.59
C GLY A 194 -2.30 -7.70 0.32
N ALA A 195 -2.53 -8.42 -0.77
CA ALA A 195 -3.07 -7.87 -2.02
C ALA A 195 -4.50 -7.34 -1.83
N VAL A 196 -5.35 -8.08 -1.11
CA VAL A 196 -6.72 -7.65 -0.79
C VAL A 196 -6.70 -6.43 0.14
N ALA A 197 -5.83 -6.41 1.16
CA ALA A 197 -5.72 -5.27 2.05
C ALA A 197 -5.34 -3.99 1.30
N VAL A 198 -4.37 -4.07 0.38
CA VAL A 198 -3.98 -2.93 -0.49
C VAL A 198 -5.15 -2.49 -1.36
N ALA A 199 -5.91 -3.42 -1.94
CA ALA A 199 -7.08 -3.11 -2.77
C ALA A 199 -8.16 -2.37 -1.96
N VAL A 200 -8.53 -2.88 -0.77
CA VAL A 200 -9.51 -2.25 0.13
C VAL A 200 -9.09 -0.83 0.53
N ILE A 201 -7.82 -0.65 0.87
CA ILE A 201 -7.26 0.66 1.23
C ILE A 201 -7.36 1.64 0.06
N ILE A 202 -6.95 1.23 -1.14
CA ILE A 202 -6.98 2.10 -2.33
C ILE A 202 -8.42 2.42 -2.73
N GLU A 203 -9.34 1.46 -2.70
CA GLU A 203 -10.76 1.69 -2.96
C GLU A 203 -11.34 2.74 -2.03
N ARG A 204 -11.03 2.67 -0.72
CA ARG A 204 -11.49 3.65 0.26
C ARG A 204 -10.91 5.05 -0.03
N ILE A 205 -9.60 5.14 -0.32
CA ILE A 205 -8.96 6.41 -0.68
C ILE A 205 -9.65 7.04 -1.88
N VAL A 206 -9.99 6.25 -2.90
CA VAL A 206 -10.62 6.75 -4.14
C VAL A 206 -12.08 7.12 -3.92
N ALA A 207 -12.82 6.31 -3.16
CA ALA A 207 -14.24 6.54 -2.87
C ALA A 207 -14.49 7.84 -2.08
N ASP A 208 -13.61 8.13 -1.12
CA ASP A 208 -13.75 9.27 -0.21
C ASP A 208 -12.84 10.46 -0.64
N TRP A 209 -12.31 10.45 -1.88
CA TRP A 209 -11.44 11.52 -2.38
C TRP A 209 -12.17 12.88 -2.37
N PRO A 210 -11.54 13.95 -1.76
CA PRO A 210 -12.18 15.26 -1.59
C PRO A 210 -12.39 16.03 -2.90
#